data_3f442e714123aa9399c36158da6175bc
#
_entry.id   3f442e714123aa9399c36158da6175bc
#
_cell.length_a   1.000
_cell.length_b   1.000
_cell.length_c   1.000
_cell.angle_alpha   90.00
_cell.angle_beta   90.00
_cell.angle_gamma   90.00
#
_symmetry.space_group_name_H-M   'P 1'
#
loop_
_entity.id
_entity.type
_entity.pdbx_description
1 polymer ?
#
loop_
_entity_poly.entity_id
_entity_poly.type
_entity_poly.pdbx_seq_one_letter_code
_entity_poly.pdbx_strand_id
1 'polypeptide(L)'
;IAKQFTKSIEIGYFCKKFKKHNFIFLQKTHMSTTQLYEKEVTLQADRRRSGVELIKIISDLWYDKSIELVLFRNHLIDRNVSEILNLHEYAGEFVGKPISILDSVEIASVILSLDLPPSKLDIGKLTYEYGLLDEKYPDARHFVIDKLKEAKTSDEIQPKDVVLYGFGRIGRLLARELMSKTGKGDQMRLRAIVTRDKNDATSLEKRASLLRYDSIHGDFNGSVIADPANNALIINGTTVHMITANTPEEIDYTAYNIDNALVIDNTGAFTTQEALSRHLTSKGTDKVLLTAPGKGVPNIVHGVNQNEYNPDEVNIFSAASCTTNAITPILKAIEDTLGVVKGHLETIHAYTNDQNLVDNMHKKYRRGRAAALNMVITETGAGS
;
A
#
# COMPACT_ATOMS: atom_id res chain seq x y z
N ILE A 1 -24.38 -44.04 -29.95
CA ILE A 1 -24.45 -42.73 -29.26
C ILE A 1 -23.08 -42.06 -29.40
N ALA A 2 -22.77 -41.64 -30.61
CA ALA A 2 -21.55 -40.87 -30.89
C ALA A 2 -21.81 -40.11 -32.20
N LYS A 3 -22.51 -39.01 -32.15
CA LYS A 3 -22.65 -38.01 -33.21
C LYS A 3 -23.34 -36.81 -32.60
N GLN A 4 -22.61 -35.72 -32.47
CA GLN A 4 -23.02 -34.33 -32.30
C GLN A 4 -22.17 -33.67 -31.22
N PHE A 5 -21.11 -33.05 -31.70
CA PHE A 5 -20.62 -31.76 -31.18
C PHE A 5 -19.40 -31.35 -32.02
N THR A 6 -19.62 -31.13 -33.32
CA THR A 6 -18.74 -30.24 -34.11
C THR A 6 -19.53 -28.95 -34.33
N LYS A 7 -19.39 -28.02 -33.41
CA LYS A 7 -19.66 -26.60 -33.71
C LYS A 7 -18.27 -25.93 -33.79
N SER A 8 -17.88 -25.72 -35.04
CA SER A 8 -16.81 -24.79 -35.41
C SER A 8 -17.15 -23.42 -34.84
N ILE A 9 -16.38 -23.01 -33.85
CA ILE A 9 -16.30 -21.62 -33.40
C ILE A 9 -15.54 -20.88 -34.48
N GLU A 10 -16.22 -20.00 -35.20
CA GLU A 10 -15.64 -19.09 -36.17
C GLU A 10 -14.60 -18.18 -35.45
N ILE A 11 -13.34 -18.49 -35.58
CA ILE A 11 -12.20 -17.61 -35.32
C ILE A 11 -12.16 -16.56 -36.46
N GLY A 12 -13.23 -15.81 -36.60
CA GLY A 12 -13.40 -14.85 -37.71
C GLY A 12 -13.42 -13.38 -37.29
N TYR A 13 -13.48 -13.07 -35.98
CA TYR A 13 -13.68 -11.68 -35.56
C TYR A 13 -12.46 -11.01 -34.91
N PHE A 14 -11.36 -11.73 -34.66
CA PHE A 14 -10.17 -11.17 -34.00
C PHE A 14 -9.06 -10.71 -34.96
N CYS A 15 -9.20 -10.92 -36.26
CA CYS A 15 -8.13 -10.70 -37.23
C CYS A 15 -8.24 -9.39 -38.04
N LYS A 16 -9.18 -8.48 -37.74
CA LYS A 16 -9.39 -7.27 -38.56
C LYS A 16 -8.90 -5.95 -37.97
N LYS A 17 -8.24 -5.93 -36.82
CA LYS A 17 -7.76 -4.68 -36.20
C LYS A 17 -6.27 -4.64 -35.82
N PHE A 18 -5.51 -5.67 -36.16
CA PHE A 18 -4.04 -5.69 -35.98
C PHE A 18 -3.33 -5.58 -37.34
N LYS A 19 -3.48 -4.45 -38.01
CA LYS A 19 -2.60 -4.05 -39.10
C LYS A 19 -1.78 -2.86 -38.64
N LYS A 20 -0.56 -3.15 -38.34
CA LYS A 20 0.72 -2.42 -38.44
C LYS A 20 1.58 -2.51 -37.18
N HIS A 21 2.21 -3.65 -36.96
CA HIS A 21 3.55 -3.72 -36.39
C HIS A 21 4.15 -5.00 -36.96
N ASN A 22 5.15 -4.86 -37.80
CA ASN A 22 6.04 -5.86 -38.34
C ASN A 22 5.52 -7.31 -38.35
N PHE A 23 4.50 -7.58 -39.13
CA PHE A 23 4.38 -8.89 -39.75
C PHE A 23 5.50 -8.99 -40.78
N ILE A 24 6.68 -9.40 -40.33
CA ILE A 24 7.56 -10.14 -41.21
C ILE A 24 6.67 -11.20 -41.84
N PHE A 25 6.51 -11.15 -43.14
CA PHE A 25 5.89 -12.16 -43.96
C PHE A 25 6.58 -13.48 -43.61
N LEU A 26 6.11 -14.16 -42.57
CA LEU A 26 6.42 -15.55 -42.33
C LEU A 26 5.80 -16.26 -43.53
N GLN A 27 6.65 -16.56 -44.55
CA GLN A 27 6.42 -17.73 -45.39
C GLN A 27 5.90 -18.80 -44.44
N LYS A 28 4.79 -19.44 -44.76
CA LYS A 28 4.24 -20.61 -44.08
C LYS A 28 5.26 -21.75 -44.15
N THR A 29 6.31 -21.67 -43.36
CA THR A 29 7.08 -22.82 -42.97
C THR A 29 6.20 -23.56 -41.98
N HIS A 30 5.75 -24.74 -42.36
CA HIS A 30 5.03 -25.67 -41.46
C HIS A 30 5.99 -26.03 -40.32
N MET A 31 6.01 -25.25 -39.25
CA MET A 31 6.71 -25.62 -38.01
C MET A 31 6.03 -26.89 -37.47
N SER A 32 6.82 -27.88 -37.10
CA SER A 32 6.31 -29.04 -36.40
C SER A 32 5.77 -28.63 -35.01
N THR A 33 4.87 -29.43 -34.46
CA THR A 33 4.34 -29.22 -33.09
C THR A 33 5.47 -29.13 -32.06
N THR A 34 6.54 -29.89 -32.25
CA THR A 34 7.73 -29.86 -31.40
C THR A 34 8.46 -28.52 -31.49
N GLN A 35 8.63 -27.96 -32.69
CA GLN A 35 9.28 -26.66 -32.88
C GLN A 35 8.45 -25.51 -32.29
N LEU A 36 7.13 -25.59 -32.37
CA LEU A 36 6.24 -24.62 -31.72
C LEU A 36 6.36 -24.70 -30.20
N TYR A 37 6.42 -25.91 -29.64
CA TYR A 37 6.61 -26.11 -28.20
C TYR A 37 7.97 -25.59 -27.73
N GLU A 38 9.07 -25.90 -28.44
CA GLU A 38 10.40 -25.39 -28.09
C GLU A 38 10.48 -23.86 -28.13
N LYS A 39 9.84 -23.26 -29.12
CA LYS A 39 9.73 -21.79 -29.20
C LYS A 39 8.96 -21.19 -27.99
N GLU A 40 7.87 -21.82 -27.61
CA GLU A 40 7.08 -21.37 -26.44
C GLU A 40 7.88 -21.53 -25.15
N VAL A 41 8.58 -22.63 -24.95
CA VAL A 41 9.47 -22.87 -23.81
C VAL A 41 10.58 -21.81 -23.75
N THR A 42 11.17 -21.46 -24.87
CA THR A 42 12.19 -20.41 -24.95
C THR A 42 11.61 -19.05 -24.56
N LEU A 43 10.45 -18.70 -25.10
CA LEU A 43 9.75 -17.45 -24.78
C LEU A 43 9.43 -17.35 -23.29
N GLN A 44 8.96 -18.45 -22.68
CA GLN A 44 8.70 -18.50 -21.24
C GLN A 44 9.98 -18.34 -20.41
N ALA A 45 11.09 -18.92 -20.85
CA ALA A 45 12.39 -18.75 -20.20
C ALA A 45 12.86 -17.28 -20.27
N ASP A 46 12.69 -16.61 -21.41
CA ASP A 46 13.07 -15.22 -21.59
C ASP A 46 12.20 -14.29 -20.76
N ARG A 47 10.89 -14.52 -20.71
CA ARG A 47 9.99 -13.79 -19.80
C ARG A 47 10.40 -13.91 -18.33
N ARG A 48 10.80 -15.12 -17.91
CA ARG A 48 11.27 -15.34 -16.52
C ARG A 48 12.58 -14.61 -16.24
N ARG A 49 13.53 -14.60 -17.18
CA ARG A 49 14.78 -13.83 -17.04
C ARG A 49 14.49 -12.35 -16.92
N SER A 50 13.62 -11.80 -17.76
CA SER A 50 13.17 -10.40 -17.65
C SER A 50 12.49 -10.10 -16.31
N GLY A 51 11.74 -11.08 -15.76
CA GLY A 51 11.17 -10.96 -14.41
C GLY A 51 12.23 -10.84 -13.32
N VAL A 52 13.32 -11.61 -13.41
CA VAL A 52 14.46 -11.51 -12.47
C VAL A 52 15.16 -10.15 -12.60
N GLU A 53 15.38 -9.70 -13.85
CA GLU A 53 16.01 -8.41 -14.12
C GLU A 53 15.14 -7.25 -13.60
N LEU A 54 13.83 -7.30 -13.83
CA LEU A 54 12.90 -6.29 -13.32
C LEU A 54 12.92 -6.23 -11.78
N ILE A 55 12.93 -7.37 -11.09
CA ILE A 55 13.03 -7.44 -9.63
C ILE A 55 14.31 -6.76 -9.13
N LYS A 56 15.43 -7.00 -9.80
CA LYS A 56 16.69 -6.32 -9.45
C LYS A 56 16.56 -4.81 -9.60
N ILE A 57 16.05 -4.33 -10.74
CA ILE A 57 15.88 -2.89 -10.98
C ILE A 57 14.92 -2.27 -9.94
N ILE A 58 13.82 -2.95 -9.62
CA ILE A 58 12.88 -2.51 -8.57
C ILE A 58 13.60 -2.37 -7.24
N SER A 59 14.45 -3.33 -6.88
CA SER A 59 15.22 -3.29 -5.63
C SER A 59 16.23 -2.14 -5.63
N ASP A 60 16.97 -1.94 -6.70
CA ASP A 60 17.94 -0.85 -6.84
C ASP A 60 17.25 0.52 -6.74
N LEU A 61 16.10 0.70 -7.43
CA LEU A 61 15.30 1.93 -7.34
C LEU A 61 14.77 2.18 -5.91
N TRP A 62 14.30 1.14 -5.26
CA TRP A 62 13.71 1.23 -3.93
C TRP A 62 14.74 1.53 -2.84
N TYR A 63 15.82 0.74 -2.79
CA TYR A 63 16.81 0.83 -1.72
C TYR A 63 17.88 1.91 -1.96
N ASP A 64 18.19 2.26 -3.20
CA ASP A 64 19.23 3.25 -3.49
C ASP A 64 18.67 4.65 -3.78
N LYS A 65 17.44 4.74 -4.33
CA LYS A 65 16.85 6.01 -4.79
C LYS A 65 15.52 6.38 -4.14
N SER A 66 14.97 5.52 -3.26
CA SER A 66 13.66 5.72 -2.65
C SER A 66 12.52 5.88 -3.68
N ILE A 67 12.65 5.24 -4.85
CA ILE A 67 11.65 5.24 -5.91
C ILE A 67 10.87 3.93 -5.87
N GLU A 68 9.57 4.01 -5.59
CA GLU A 68 8.65 2.87 -5.61
C GLU A 68 8.07 2.68 -7.02
N LEU A 69 8.25 1.49 -7.61
CA LEU A 69 7.53 1.11 -8.82
C LEU A 69 6.25 0.34 -8.47
N VAL A 70 5.16 0.71 -9.15
CA VAL A 70 3.89 -0.02 -9.10
C VAL A 70 3.43 -0.39 -10.50
N LEU A 71 2.62 -1.44 -10.62
CA LEU A 71 2.00 -1.86 -11.87
C LEU A 71 0.48 -1.70 -11.73
N PHE A 72 -0.11 -0.63 -12.26
CA PHE A 72 -1.52 -0.27 -12.09
C PHE A 72 -1.98 -0.45 -10.63
N ARG A 73 -1.35 0.26 -9.70
CA ARG A 73 -1.57 0.24 -8.23
C ARG A 73 -1.05 -1.00 -7.49
N ASN A 74 -0.65 -2.07 -8.16
CA ASN A 74 -0.05 -3.22 -7.50
C ASN A 74 1.41 -2.92 -7.14
N HIS A 75 1.76 -3.07 -5.88
CA HIS A 75 3.13 -2.94 -5.41
C HIS A 75 4.00 -4.06 -5.97
N LEU A 76 5.19 -3.73 -6.45
CA LEU A 76 6.12 -4.67 -7.07
C LEU A 76 7.25 -5.09 -6.14
N ILE A 77 7.47 -4.36 -5.05
CA ILE A 77 8.49 -4.72 -4.06
C ILE A 77 8.14 -6.04 -3.36
N ASP A 78 9.15 -6.82 -3.01
CA ASP A 78 9.03 -8.13 -2.34
C ASP A 78 8.18 -9.16 -3.11
N ARG A 79 8.04 -9.02 -4.43
CA ARG A 79 7.37 -9.98 -5.31
C ARG A 79 8.35 -10.96 -5.91
N ASN A 80 7.90 -12.20 -6.07
CA ASN A 80 8.66 -13.19 -6.83
C ASN A 80 8.36 -13.10 -8.34
N VAL A 81 9.18 -13.80 -9.15
CA VAL A 81 9.07 -13.77 -10.63
C VAL A 81 7.68 -14.16 -11.13
N SER A 82 7.06 -15.18 -10.53
CA SER A 82 5.74 -15.64 -10.98
C SER A 82 4.65 -14.60 -10.67
N GLU A 83 4.73 -13.95 -9.52
CA GLU A 83 3.81 -12.85 -9.17
C GLU A 83 3.96 -11.66 -10.12
N ILE A 84 5.19 -11.26 -10.45
CA ILE A 84 5.47 -10.19 -11.43
C ILE A 84 4.85 -10.52 -12.79
N LEU A 85 5.06 -11.74 -13.29
CA LEU A 85 4.48 -12.18 -14.56
C LEU A 85 2.94 -12.19 -14.54
N ASN A 86 2.34 -12.72 -13.45
CA ASN A 86 0.89 -12.74 -13.30
C ASN A 86 0.30 -11.32 -13.22
N LEU A 87 1.01 -10.37 -12.58
CA LEU A 87 0.58 -8.98 -12.53
C LEU A 87 0.61 -8.33 -13.92
N HIS A 88 1.59 -8.67 -14.78
CA HIS A 88 1.63 -8.19 -16.17
C HIS A 88 0.48 -8.76 -17.01
N GLU A 89 0.16 -10.05 -16.85
CA GLU A 89 -0.99 -10.67 -17.52
C GLU A 89 -2.31 -10.01 -17.08
N TYR A 90 -2.54 -9.90 -15.77
CA TYR A 90 -3.71 -9.22 -15.21
C TYR A 90 -3.82 -7.77 -15.70
N ALA A 91 -2.71 -7.03 -15.71
CA ALA A 91 -2.68 -5.66 -16.21
C ALA A 91 -3.09 -5.58 -17.69
N GLY A 92 -2.61 -6.53 -18.51
CA GLY A 92 -2.97 -6.62 -19.92
C GLY A 92 -4.47 -6.88 -20.14
N GLU A 93 -5.08 -7.74 -19.33
CA GLU A 93 -6.53 -7.97 -19.33
C GLU A 93 -7.31 -6.71 -18.95
N PHE A 94 -6.86 -6.01 -17.91
CA PHE A 94 -7.50 -4.80 -17.41
C PHE A 94 -7.53 -3.66 -18.44
N VAL A 95 -6.41 -3.43 -19.16
CA VAL A 95 -6.31 -2.35 -20.16
C VAL A 95 -6.69 -2.80 -21.57
N GLY A 96 -7.02 -4.08 -21.77
CA GLY A 96 -7.39 -4.65 -23.06
C GLY A 96 -6.23 -4.71 -24.08
N LYS A 97 -4.98 -4.62 -23.62
CA LYS A 97 -3.76 -4.69 -24.42
C LYS A 97 -2.65 -5.37 -23.62
N PRO A 98 -1.89 -6.33 -24.21
CA PRO A 98 -0.78 -6.95 -23.51
C PRO A 98 0.24 -5.92 -23.01
N ILE A 99 0.66 -6.04 -21.75
CA ILE A 99 1.76 -5.27 -21.18
C ILE A 99 3.02 -6.15 -21.23
N SER A 100 3.99 -5.74 -22.02
CA SER A 100 5.23 -6.48 -22.19
C SER A 100 6.15 -6.29 -20.98
N ILE A 101 6.60 -7.40 -20.40
CA ILE A 101 7.61 -7.35 -19.34
C ILE A 101 8.95 -6.85 -19.86
N LEU A 102 9.28 -7.08 -21.12
CA LEU A 102 10.50 -6.59 -21.77
C LEU A 102 10.48 -5.05 -21.83
N ASP A 103 9.37 -4.48 -22.28
CA ASP A 103 9.21 -3.01 -22.34
C ASP A 103 9.22 -2.41 -20.91
N SER A 104 8.66 -3.13 -19.94
CA SER A 104 8.73 -2.71 -18.52
C SER A 104 10.17 -2.69 -18.00
N VAL A 105 10.99 -3.69 -18.35
CA VAL A 105 12.43 -3.73 -18.02
C VAL A 105 13.17 -2.57 -18.69
N GLU A 106 12.92 -2.30 -19.97
CA GLU A 106 13.54 -1.20 -20.70
C GLU A 106 13.23 0.14 -20.06
N ILE A 107 11.95 0.43 -19.80
CA ILE A 107 11.51 1.68 -19.15
C ILE A 107 12.07 1.80 -17.73
N ALA A 108 12.03 0.73 -16.93
CA ALA A 108 12.57 0.71 -15.58
C ALA A 108 14.09 0.94 -15.56
N SER A 109 14.83 0.39 -16.53
CA SER A 109 16.27 0.63 -16.69
C SER A 109 16.59 2.08 -17.00
N VAL A 110 15.77 2.73 -17.82
CA VAL A 110 15.89 4.17 -18.07
C VAL A 110 15.63 4.95 -16.79
N ILE A 111 14.55 4.67 -16.06
CA ILE A 111 14.24 5.33 -14.79
C ILE A 111 15.41 5.19 -13.80
N LEU A 112 16.00 3.99 -13.71
CA LEU A 112 17.16 3.74 -12.85
C LEU A 112 18.37 4.60 -13.25
N SER A 113 18.55 4.90 -14.53
CA SER A 113 19.64 5.73 -15.05
C SER A 113 19.47 7.24 -14.82
N LEU A 114 18.26 7.69 -14.49
CA LEU A 114 17.94 9.11 -14.27
C LEU A 114 18.16 9.50 -12.80
N ASP A 115 18.46 10.77 -12.59
CA ASP A 115 18.47 11.38 -11.27
C ASP A 115 17.08 11.95 -10.99
N LEU A 116 16.27 11.18 -10.27
CA LEU A 116 14.89 11.53 -9.93
C LEU A 116 14.74 11.61 -8.42
N PRO A 117 13.88 12.50 -7.93
CA PRO A 117 13.57 12.55 -6.50
C PRO A 117 12.83 11.30 -6.04
N PRO A 118 12.85 10.99 -4.73
CA PRO A 118 12.02 9.96 -4.13
C PRO A 118 10.57 10.09 -4.59
N SER A 119 10.04 9.04 -5.18
CA SER A 119 8.75 9.10 -5.87
C SER A 119 8.10 7.72 -6.00
N LYS A 120 6.82 7.73 -6.38
CA LYS A 120 6.06 6.53 -6.73
C LYS A 120 5.67 6.60 -8.20
N LEU A 121 6.17 5.67 -9.00
CA LEU A 121 5.97 5.64 -10.45
C LEU A 121 5.19 4.41 -10.88
N ASP A 122 4.18 4.60 -11.71
CA ASP A 122 3.40 3.50 -12.29
C ASP A 122 4.04 3.03 -13.59
N ILE A 123 4.85 1.96 -13.49
CA ILE A 123 5.54 1.35 -14.64
C ILE A 123 4.53 0.73 -15.62
N GLY A 124 3.39 0.22 -15.13
CA GLY A 124 2.34 -0.33 -15.98
C GLY A 124 1.73 0.72 -16.88
N LYS A 125 1.43 1.90 -16.32
CA LYS A 125 0.94 3.05 -17.09
C LYS A 125 1.97 3.53 -18.11
N LEU A 126 3.23 3.68 -17.70
CA LEU A 126 4.31 4.11 -18.59
C LEU A 126 4.52 3.12 -19.74
N THR A 127 4.56 1.82 -19.46
CA THR A 127 4.71 0.78 -20.49
C THR A 127 3.52 0.77 -21.44
N TYR A 128 2.30 0.91 -20.92
CA TYR A 128 1.11 0.99 -21.74
C TYR A 128 1.12 2.20 -22.67
N GLU A 129 1.44 3.39 -22.14
CA GLU A 129 1.52 4.63 -22.93
C GLU A 129 2.66 4.57 -23.95
N TYR A 130 3.83 4.03 -23.61
CA TYR A 130 4.93 3.84 -24.54
C TYR A 130 4.51 2.98 -25.73
N GLY A 131 3.89 1.84 -25.48
CA GLY A 131 3.39 0.98 -26.54
C GLY A 131 2.24 1.56 -27.39
N LEU A 132 1.60 2.67 -26.96
CA LEU A 132 0.64 3.43 -27.78
C LEU A 132 1.31 4.51 -28.64
N LEU A 133 2.44 5.02 -28.22
CA LEU A 133 3.12 6.21 -28.78
C LEU A 133 4.47 5.86 -29.42
N ASP A 134 4.70 4.59 -29.71
CA ASP A 134 5.94 4.06 -30.23
C ASP A 134 6.50 4.83 -31.46
N GLU A 135 5.63 5.26 -32.37
CA GLU A 135 6.02 6.06 -33.54
C GLU A 135 6.42 7.52 -33.19
N LYS A 136 6.10 8.00 -31.98
CA LYS A 136 6.36 9.40 -31.57
C LYS A 136 7.76 9.63 -31.00
N TYR A 137 8.31 8.59 -30.36
CA TYR A 137 9.59 8.69 -29.68
C TYR A 137 10.62 7.77 -30.34
N PRO A 138 11.88 8.20 -30.46
CA PRO A 138 12.93 7.39 -31.09
C PRO A 138 13.30 6.16 -30.26
N ASP A 139 13.12 6.23 -28.93
CA ASP A 139 13.41 5.15 -27.97
C ASP A 139 12.70 5.41 -26.61
N ALA A 140 12.76 4.42 -25.72
CA ALA A 140 12.19 4.49 -24.39
C ALA A 140 12.80 5.63 -23.53
N ARG A 141 14.08 5.96 -23.75
CA ARG A 141 14.76 7.00 -23.00
C ARG A 141 14.14 8.39 -23.26
N HIS A 142 13.90 8.73 -24.52
CA HIS A 142 13.26 10.00 -24.88
C HIS A 142 11.83 10.08 -24.36
N PHE A 143 11.10 8.96 -24.40
CA PHE A 143 9.76 8.86 -23.84
C PHE A 143 9.76 9.10 -22.33
N VAL A 144 10.60 8.40 -21.57
CA VAL A 144 10.64 8.51 -20.11
C VAL A 144 11.06 9.91 -19.67
N ILE A 145 12.08 10.51 -20.33
CA ILE A 145 12.52 11.86 -20.02
C ILE A 145 11.39 12.88 -20.28
N ASP A 146 10.66 12.77 -21.39
CA ASP A 146 9.53 13.67 -21.69
C ASP A 146 8.39 13.50 -20.67
N LYS A 147 8.09 12.27 -20.26
CA LYS A 147 7.04 11.99 -19.28
C LYS A 147 7.36 12.45 -17.87
N LEU A 148 8.63 12.40 -17.48
CA LEU A 148 9.10 12.72 -16.13
C LEU A 148 9.77 14.10 -16.03
N LYS A 149 9.77 14.92 -17.09
CA LYS A 149 10.41 16.25 -17.12
C LYS A 149 9.90 17.23 -16.06
N GLU A 150 8.67 17.05 -15.58
CA GLU A 150 8.05 17.87 -14.54
C GLU A 150 8.33 17.33 -13.13
N ALA A 151 8.98 16.17 -13.01
CA ALA A 151 9.44 15.66 -11.73
C ALA A 151 10.48 16.64 -11.18
N LYS A 152 10.06 17.49 -10.25
CA LYS A 152 10.95 18.45 -9.59
C LYS A 152 11.95 17.68 -8.76
N THR A 153 13.22 18.10 -8.79
CA THR A 153 14.18 17.77 -7.74
C THR A 153 13.57 18.27 -6.43
N SER A 154 13.15 17.36 -5.56
CA SER A 154 12.66 17.76 -4.24
C SER A 154 13.83 18.23 -3.39
N ASP A 155 13.59 19.21 -2.54
CA ASP A 155 14.45 19.48 -1.40
C ASP A 155 14.72 18.15 -0.66
N GLU A 156 15.89 17.99 -0.04
CA GLU A 156 16.25 16.79 0.70
C GLU A 156 15.11 16.39 1.64
N ILE A 157 14.50 15.23 1.40
CA ILE A 157 13.46 14.69 2.27
C ILE A 157 14.13 14.33 3.59
N GLN A 158 13.79 15.06 4.66
CA GLN A 158 14.25 14.72 5.99
C GLN A 158 13.47 13.51 6.51
N PRO A 159 14.16 12.45 6.96
CA PRO A 159 13.49 11.28 7.49
C PRO A 159 12.63 11.61 8.70
N LYS A 160 11.42 11.04 8.77
CA LYS A 160 10.48 11.23 9.87
C LYS A 160 10.44 9.98 10.74
N ASP A 161 10.83 10.12 12.00
CA ASP A 161 10.65 9.05 12.98
C ASP A 161 9.17 8.86 13.31
N VAL A 162 8.72 7.62 13.37
CA VAL A 162 7.34 7.24 13.68
C VAL A 162 7.29 6.43 14.96
N VAL A 163 6.37 6.79 15.82
CA VAL A 163 6.04 6.05 17.04
C VAL A 163 4.59 5.59 16.97
N LEU A 164 4.34 4.31 17.15
CA LEU A 164 2.98 3.78 17.26
C LEU A 164 2.56 3.74 18.74
N TYR A 165 1.64 4.57 19.13
CA TYR A 165 1.06 4.56 20.46
C TYR A 165 -0.18 3.65 20.49
N GLY A 166 0.01 2.45 21.05
CA GLY A 166 -0.93 1.34 20.98
C GLY A 166 -0.58 0.29 19.91
N PHE A 167 -0.58 -0.99 20.31
CA PHE A 167 -0.21 -2.12 19.45
C PHE A 167 -1.33 -3.16 19.36
N GLY A 168 -2.56 -2.66 19.21
CA GLY A 168 -3.74 -3.44 18.84
C GLY A 168 -3.74 -3.82 17.36
N ARG A 169 -4.91 -4.18 16.81
CA ARG A 169 -5.03 -4.57 15.39
C ARG A 169 -4.49 -3.48 14.45
N ILE A 170 -4.97 -2.23 14.60
CA ILE A 170 -4.56 -1.13 13.73
C ILE A 170 -3.07 -0.85 13.87
N GLY A 171 -2.53 -0.77 15.09
CA GLY A 171 -1.09 -0.55 15.30
C GLY A 171 -0.21 -1.63 14.65
N ARG A 172 -0.63 -2.92 14.71
CA ARG A 172 0.09 -4.00 14.05
C ARG A 172 0.04 -3.92 12.52
N LEU A 173 -1.11 -3.57 11.95
CA LEU A 173 -1.23 -3.39 10.49
C LEU A 173 -0.42 -2.18 10.01
N LEU A 174 -0.43 -1.08 10.76
CA LEU A 174 0.43 0.06 10.46
C LEU A 174 1.92 -0.28 10.59
N ALA A 175 2.31 -1.08 11.58
CA ALA A 175 3.70 -1.54 11.67
C ALA A 175 4.10 -2.34 10.42
N ARG A 176 3.26 -3.26 9.94
CA ARG A 176 3.49 -3.99 8.68
C ARG A 176 3.63 -3.04 7.49
N GLU A 177 2.73 -2.07 7.37
CA GLU A 177 2.72 -1.10 6.28
C GLU A 177 3.95 -0.18 6.31
N LEU A 178 4.33 0.34 7.48
CA LEU A 178 5.53 1.16 7.64
C LEU A 178 6.79 0.37 7.30
N MET A 179 6.90 -0.88 7.74
CA MET A 179 8.05 -1.72 7.44
C MET A 179 8.14 -2.10 5.96
N SER A 180 7.01 -2.30 5.28
CA SER A 180 7.00 -2.56 3.82
C SER A 180 7.40 -1.34 3.01
N LYS A 181 7.28 -0.12 3.57
CA LYS A 181 7.57 1.15 2.91
C LYS A 181 8.86 1.82 3.39
N THR A 182 9.63 1.14 4.21
CA THR A 182 10.85 1.72 4.78
C THR A 182 11.88 2.07 3.69
N GLY A 183 12.01 1.25 2.62
CA GLY A 183 12.97 1.48 1.56
C GLY A 183 14.38 1.73 2.11
N LYS A 184 15.02 2.79 1.64
CA LYS A 184 16.31 3.30 2.13
C LYS A 184 16.20 3.96 3.53
N GLY A 185 14.98 4.19 4.03
CA GLY A 185 14.75 4.89 5.30
C GLY A 185 14.76 6.41 5.21
N ASP A 186 14.62 6.95 4.02
CA ASP A 186 14.61 8.41 3.80
C ASP A 186 13.25 9.06 4.06
N GLN A 187 12.20 8.27 4.30
CA GLN A 187 10.86 8.78 4.53
C GLN A 187 10.43 8.57 5.99
N MET A 188 9.57 7.58 6.25
CA MET A 188 9.05 7.27 7.58
C MET A 188 9.77 6.05 8.16
N ARG A 189 10.27 6.19 9.40
CA ARG A 189 11.00 5.14 10.11
C ARG A 189 10.23 4.71 11.34
N LEU A 190 9.75 3.49 11.39
CA LEU A 190 9.16 2.96 12.63
C LEU A 190 10.29 2.75 13.66
N ARG A 191 10.27 3.55 14.74
CA ARG A 191 11.32 3.54 15.77
C ARG A 191 10.85 2.94 17.09
N ALA A 192 9.60 3.17 17.47
CA ALA A 192 9.10 2.68 18.73
C ALA A 192 7.60 2.33 18.68
N ILE A 193 7.21 1.44 19.57
CA ILE A 193 5.82 1.04 19.83
C ILE A 193 5.58 1.17 21.34
N VAL A 194 4.53 1.90 21.70
CA VAL A 194 4.16 2.13 23.10
C VAL A 194 2.98 1.24 23.50
N THR A 195 3.09 0.61 24.65
CA THR A 195 2.03 -0.24 25.22
C THR A 195 1.92 -0.01 26.73
N ARG A 196 0.75 -0.30 27.31
CA ARG A 196 0.58 -0.17 28.77
C ARG A 196 1.12 -1.37 29.56
N ASP A 197 1.04 -2.56 28.96
CA ASP A 197 1.50 -3.76 29.62
C ASP A 197 3.01 -3.84 29.66
N LYS A 198 3.57 -4.49 30.69
CA LYS A 198 5.01 -4.74 30.80
C LYS A 198 5.51 -5.55 29.60
N ASN A 199 6.69 -5.21 29.13
CA ASN A 199 7.37 -5.86 28.03
C ASN A 199 8.34 -6.92 28.53
N ASP A 200 7.84 -7.96 29.25
CA ASP A 200 8.61 -9.15 29.57
C ASP A 200 8.79 -10.06 28.32
N ALA A 201 9.69 -11.02 28.42
CA ALA A 201 10.01 -11.93 27.30
C ALA A 201 8.76 -12.62 26.71
N THR A 202 7.83 -13.03 27.58
CA THR A 202 6.58 -13.68 27.15
C THR A 202 5.67 -12.73 26.41
N SER A 203 5.52 -11.52 26.91
CA SER A 203 4.68 -10.47 26.30
C SER A 203 5.25 -10.03 24.94
N LEU A 204 6.57 -9.87 24.83
CA LEU A 204 7.23 -9.54 23.58
C LEU A 204 7.04 -10.63 22.53
N GLU A 205 7.19 -11.91 22.90
CA GLU A 205 6.97 -13.02 21.98
C GLU A 205 5.50 -13.12 21.53
N LYS A 206 4.53 -12.91 22.42
CA LYS A 206 3.12 -12.83 22.04
C LYS A 206 2.86 -11.69 21.04
N ARG A 207 3.46 -10.52 21.25
CA ARG A 207 3.35 -9.39 20.32
C ARG A 207 4.00 -9.66 18.98
N ALA A 208 5.19 -10.28 18.98
CA ALA A 208 5.87 -10.73 17.77
C ALA A 208 5.01 -11.75 17.00
N SER A 209 4.43 -12.72 17.68
CA SER A 209 3.52 -13.70 17.09
C SER A 209 2.28 -13.06 16.47
N LEU A 210 1.64 -12.11 17.16
CA LEU A 210 0.47 -11.38 16.63
C LEU A 210 0.83 -10.47 15.45
N LEU A 211 2.07 -10.02 15.33
CA LEU A 211 2.53 -9.26 14.16
C LEU A 211 2.84 -10.20 12.98
N ARG A 212 3.42 -11.37 13.24
CA ARG A 212 3.69 -12.39 12.21
C ARG A 212 2.41 -12.93 11.59
N TYR A 213 1.40 -13.24 12.40
CA TYR A 213 0.19 -13.93 11.96
C TYR A 213 -1.06 -13.13 12.31
N ASP A 214 -1.85 -12.79 11.30
CA ASP A 214 -3.15 -12.16 11.47
C ASP A 214 -4.23 -13.00 10.78
N SER A 215 -5.27 -13.38 11.50
CA SER A 215 -6.32 -14.28 11.01
C SER A 215 -7.12 -13.70 9.83
N ILE A 216 -7.11 -12.39 9.63
CA ILE A 216 -7.89 -11.71 8.58
C ILE A 216 -6.97 -11.25 7.44
N HIS A 217 -5.79 -10.72 7.78
CA HIS A 217 -4.86 -10.11 6.82
C HIS A 217 -3.70 -11.04 6.43
N GLY A 218 -3.70 -12.28 6.96
CA GLY A 218 -2.68 -13.27 6.64
C GLY A 218 -1.33 -13.03 7.31
N ASP A 219 -0.35 -13.76 6.83
CA ASP A 219 1.00 -13.71 7.37
C ASP A 219 1.72 -12.41 6.98
N PHE A 220 2.62 -11.96 7.85
CA PHE A 220 3.52 -10.86 7.51
C PHE A 220 4.60 -11.36 6.56
N ASN A 221 4.78 -10.66 5.44
CA ASN A 221 5.85 -10.96 4.49
C ASN A 221 7.18 -10.38 5.00
N GLY A 222 7.80 -11.08 5.94
CA GLY A 222 9.04 -10.66 6.56
C GLY A 222 9.35 -11.40 7.86
N SER A 223 10.39 -10.99 8.55
CA SER A 223 10.82 -11.55 9.83
C SER A 223 10.43 -10.67 11.00
N VAL A 224 10.00 -11.28 12.10
CA VAL A 224 9.77 -10.59 13.38
C VAL A 224 10.37 -11.45 14.50
N ILE A 225 11.31 -10.88 15.23
CA ILE A 225 12.01 -11.52 16.33
C ILE A 225 11.81 -10.69 17.58
N ALA A 226 11.44 -11.32 18.70
CA ALA A 226 11.43 -10.65 20.00
C ALA A 226 12.85 -10.54 20.54
N ASP A 227 13.21 -9.35 21.02
CA ASP A 227 14.49 -9.09 21.70
C ASP A 227 14.23 -8.60 23.14
N PRO A 228 14.08 -9.52 24.09
CA PRO A 228 13.83 -9.15 25.48
C PRO A 228 14.99 -8.43 26.15
N ALA A 229 16.22 -8.65 25.68
CA ALA A 229 17.41 -8.00 26.26
C ALA A 229 17.40 -6.49 26.04
N ASN A 230 16.87 -6.04 24.91
CA ASN A 230 16.80 -4.63 24.55
C ASN A 230 15.37 -4.05 24.60
N ASN A 231 14.40 -4.80 25.15
CA ASN A 231 12.97 -4.43 25.11
C ASN A 231 12.53 -3.99 23.70
N ALA A 232 12.77 -4.82 22.70
CA ALA A 232 12.55 -4.48 21.31
C ALA A 232 11.92 -5.63 20.51
N LEU A 233 11.37 -5.27 19.34
CA LEU A 233 11.11 -6.21 18.25
C LEU A 233 12.10 -5.92 17.12
N ILE A 234 12.71 -6.95 16.57
CA ILE A 234 13.52 -6.83 15.35
C ILE A 234 12.62 -7.23 14.19
N ILE A 235 12.26 -6.26 13.35
CA ILE A 235 11.35 -6.44 12.21
C ILE A 235 12.15 -6.20 10.93
N ASN A 236 12.29 -7.21 10.09
CA ASN A 236 13.12 -7.14 8.87
C ASN A 236 14.53 -6.58 9.13
N GLY A 237 15.15 -6.97 10.26
CA GLY A 237 16.45 -6.48 10.67
C GLY A 237 16.45 -5.10 11.34
N THR A 238 15.34 -4.37 11.35
CA THR A 238 15.22 -3.07 12.02
C THR A 238 14.80 -3.25 13.47
N THR A 239 15.52 -2.63 14.39
CA THR A 239 15.18 -2.63 15.82
C THR A 239 14.08 -1.59 16.09
N VAL A 240 12.96 -2.05 16.63
CA VAL A 240 11.81 -1.23 17.04
C VAL A 240 11.67 -1.32 18.56
N HIS A 241 11.86 -0.21 19.27
CA HIS A 241 11.79 -0.18 20.74
C HIS A 241 10.36 -0.43 21.23
N MET A 242 10.23 -1.26 22.25
CA MET A 242 8.96 -1.52 22.92
C MET A 242 8.95 -0.74 24.25
N ILE A 243 8.19 0.35 24.27
CA ILE A 243 8.12 1.27 25.42
C ILE A 243 6.88 0.95 26.25
N THR A 244 7.02 0.92 27.57
CA THR A 244 5.88 0.77 28.49
C THR A 244 5.56 2.12 29.10
N ALA A 245 4.32 2.58 28.93
CA ALA A 245 3.81 3.80 29.58
C ALA A 245 2.31 3.73 29.80
N ASN A 246 1.83 4.33 30.88
CA ASN A 246 0.40 4.45 31.17
C ASN A 246 -0.20 5.70 30.53
N THR A 247 0.57 6.76 30.45
CA THR A 247 0.17 8.04 29.89
C THR A 247 1.23 8.57 28.90
N PRO A 248 0.86 9.40 27.94
CA PRO A 248 1.82 9.96 27.00
C PRO A 248 2.95 10.75 27.68
N GLU A 249 2.62 11.54 28.69
CA GLU A 249 3.53 12.47 29.35
C GLU A 249 4.69 11.79 30.10
N GLU A 250 4.58 10.48 30.38
CA GLU A 250 5.62 9.70 31.03
C GLU A 250 6.81 9.39 30.11
N ILE A 251 6.69 9.67 28.79
CA ILE A 251 7.66 9.22 27.80
C ILE A 251 8.57 10.37 27.39
N ASP A 252 9.88 10.13 27.46
CA ASP A 252 10.90 10.93 26.81
C ASP A 252 11.46 10.12 25.61
N TYR A 253 10.99 10.44 24.41
CA TYR A 253 11.41 9.74 23.18
C TYR A 253 12.87 10.01 22.84
N THR A 254 13.42 11.14 23.28
CA THR A 254 14.84 11.48 23.02
C THR A 254 15.81 10.53 23.72
N ALA A 255 15.38 9.87 24.82
CA ALA A 255 16.15 8.80 25.45
C ALA A 255 16.38 7.57 24.56
N TYR A 256 15.58 7.44 23.49
CA TYR A 256 15.69 6.39 22.46
C TYR A 256 16.30 6.92 21.16
N ASN A 257 16.89 8.11 21.17
CA ASN A 257 17.37 8.82 19.97
C ASN A 257 16.25 8.99 18.93
N ILE A 258 15.04 9.30 19.38
CA ILE A 258 13.88 9.62 18.58
C ILE A 258 13.56 11.09 18.81
N ASP A 259 13.64 11.89 17.75
CA ASP A 259 13.35 13.31 17.77
C ASP A 259 12.49 13.69 16.59
N ASN A 260 11.73 14.78 16.71
CA ASN A 260 10.83 15.25 15.66
C ASN A 260 9.87 14.17 15.18
N ALA A 261 9.34 13.32 16.07
CA ALA A 261 8.55 12.15 15.73
C ALA A 261 7.10 12.46 15.38
N LEU A 262 6.55 11.67 14.45
CA LEU A 262 5.12 11.51 14.25
C LEU A 262 4.62 10.41 15.20
N VAL A 263 3.86 10.79 16.22
CA VAL A 263 3.17 9.82 17.09
C VAL A 263 1.82 9.47 16.49
N ILE A 264 1.61 8.19 16.20
CA ILE A 264 0.33 7.68 15.67
C ILE A 264 -0.44 6.97 16.78
N ASP A 265 -1.53 7.57 17.23
CA ASP A 265 -2.38 6.99 18.27
C ASP A 265 -3.36 5.97 17.68
N ASN A 266 -3.20 4.71 18.11
CA ASN A 266 -4.01 3.58 17.72
C ASN A 266 -4.85 3.00 18.86
N THR A 267 -4.92 3.71 19.98
CA THR A 267 -5.57 3.19 21.22
C THR A 267 -7.08 3.33 21.19
N GLY A 268 -7.58 4.35 20.48
CA GLY A 268 -8.99 4.75 20.54
C GLY A 268 -9.40 5.40 21.86
N ALA A 269 -8.44 5.66 22.77
CA ALA A 269 -8.69 6.30 24.07
C ALA A 269 -8.68 7.83 23.96
N PHE A 270 -7.83 8.38 23.10
CA PHE A 270 -7.64 9.81 22.89
C PHE A 270 -8.34 10.23 21.60
N THR A 271 -9.49 10.90 21.67
CA THR A 271 -10.29 11.25 20.49
C THR A 271 -10.62 12.72 20.37
N THR A 272 -10.21 13.55 21.32
CA THR A 272 -10.40 15.00 21.31
C THR A 272 -9.08 15.72 21.17
N GLN A 273 -9.11 16.95 20.66
CA GLN A 273 -7.91 17.78 20.55
C GLN A 273 -7.15 17.88 21.87
N GLU A 274 -7.86 18.12 22.97
CA GLU A 274 -7.29 18.22 24.32
C GLU A 274 -6.57 16.90 24.72
N ALA A 275 -7.22 15.75 24.51
CA ALA A 275 -6.64 14.46 24.86
C ALA A 275 -5.41 14.15 24.00
N LEU A 276 -5.46 14.46 22.70
CA LEU A 276 -4.35 14.22 21.77
C LEU A 276 -3.17 15.16 21.98
N SER A 277 -3.41 16.40 22.44
CA SER A 277 -2.35 17.36 22.74
C SER A 277 -1.39 16.89 23.84
N ARG A 278 -1.81 15.94 24.69
CA ARG A 278 -0.97 15.31 25.70
C ARG A 278 0.23 14.59 25.10
N HIS A 279 0.12 14.06 23.87
CA HIS A 279 1.28 13.48 23.18
C HIS A 279 2.34 14.51 22.82
N LEU A 280 1.94 15.76 22.56
CA LEU A 280 2.89 16.84 22.23
C LEU A 280 3.73 17.28 23.44
N THR A 281 3.33 16.90 24.65
CA THR A 281 4.14 17.18 25.87
C THR A 281 5.28 16.19 26.05
N SER A 282 5.25 15.04 25.34
CA SER A 282 6.34 14.06 25.35
C SER A 282 7.51 14.61 24.53
N LYS A 283 8.70 14.67 25.14
CA LYS A 283 9.90 15.15 24.43
C LYS A 283 10.19 14.29 23.19
N GLY A 284 10.57 14.93 22.10
CA GLY A 284 10.82 14.28 20.82
C GLY A 284 9.61 14.11 19.93
N THR A 285 8.39 14.53 20.37
CA THR A 285 7.18 14.53 19.53
C THR A 285 7.04 15.85 18.78
N ASP A 286 6.79 15.78 17.50
CA ASP A 286 6.47 16.94 16.65
C ASP A 286 4.99 16.95 16.26
N LYS A 287 4.46 15.82 15.79
CA LYS A 287 3.09 15.71 15.29
C LYS A 287 2.37 14.49 15.84
N VAL A 288 1.05 14.58 15.86
CA VAL A 288 0.16 13.50 16.32
C VAL A 288 -0.85 13.16 15.22
N LEU A 289 -1.00 11.89 14.93
CA LEU A 289 -2.01 11.36 14.03
C LEU A 289 -2.90 10.36 14.78
N LEU A 290 -4.19 10.64 14.85
CA LEU A 290 -5.19 9.71 15.39
C LEU A 290 -5.70 8.78 14.27
N THR A 291 -5.75 7.47 14.50
CA THR A 291 -6.30 6.48 13.56
C THR A 291 -7.80 6.20 13.74
N ALA A 292 -8.53 7.18 14.23
CA ALA A 292 -9.97 7.15 14.47
C ALA A 292 -10.55 8.55 14.23
N PRO A 293 -11.88 8.72 14.14
CA PRO A 293 -12.48 10.06 14.03
C PRO A 293 -12.12 10.95 15.23
N GLY A 294 -11.56 12.12 14.93
CA GLY A 294 -11.17 13.11 15.93
C GLY A 294 -12.21 14.22 16.12
N LYS A 295 -12.36 14.69 17.36
CA LYS A 295 -13.20 15.83 17.70
C LYS A 295 -12.35 17.07 17.92
N GLY A 296 -12.66 18.15 17.21
CA GLY A 296 -11.91 19.41 17.29
C GLY A 296 -10.55 19.39 16.61
N VAL A 297 -10.27 18.36 15.78
CA VAL A 297 -9.05 18.25 14.99
C VAL A 297 -9.40 17.98 13.52
N PRO A 298 -8.56 18.38 12.57
CA PRO A 298 -8.75 18.07 11.16
C PRO A 298 -8.85 16.55 10.91
N ASN A 299 -9.94 16.12 10.29
CA ASN A 299 -10.12 14.75 9.82
C ASN A 299 -9.74 14.69 8.35
N ILE A 300 -8.64 14.04 8.04
CA ILE A 300 -8.05 14.02 6.69
C ILE A 300 -8.45 12.75 5.97
N VAL A 301 -8.94 12.92 4.73
CA VAL A 301 -9.14 11.84 3.76
C VAL A 301 -8.23 12.13 2.57
N HIS A 302 -7.28 11.23 2.33
CA HIS A 302 -6.34 11.37 1.21
C HIS A 302 -7.06 11.38 -0.15
N GLY A 303 -6.66 12.31 -1.03
CA GLY A 303 -7.31 12.53 -2.31
C GLY A 303 -8.54 13.46 -2.25
N VAL A 304 -8.93 13.91 -1.05
CA VAL A 304 -10.10 14.78 -0.85
C VAL A 304 -9.71 16.13 -0.25
N ASN A 305 -9.20 16.16 0.97
CA ASN A 305 -8.98 17.40 1.71
C ASN A 305 -7.58 17.55 2.35
N GLN A 306 -6.61 16.71 1.98
CA GLN A 306 -5.26 16.79 2.56
C GLN A 306 -4.54 18.11 2.29
N ASN A 307 -4.93 18.83 1.23
CA ASN A 307 -4.32 20.11 0.85
C ASN A 307 -5.01 21.34 1.50
N GLU A 308 -6.07 21.13 2.30
CA GLU A 308 -6.81 22.22 2.95
C GLU A 308 -6.11 22.70 4.23
N TYR A 309 -5.15 21.93 4.74
CA TYR A 309 -4.47 22.21 5.99
C TYR A 309 -2.96 22.31 5.78
N ASN A 310 -2.38 23.35 6.37
CA ASN A 310 -0.93 23.52 6.38
C ASN A 310 -0.32 22.67 7.51
N PRO A 311 0.51 21.67 7.20
CA PRO A 311 1.15 20.84 8.22
C PRO A 311 2.15 21.60 9.11
N ASP A 312 2.61 22.78 8.70
CA ASP A 312 3.52 23.59 9.52
C ASP A 312 2.75 24.35 10.64
N GLU A 313 1.45 24.55 10.46
CA GLU A 313 0.59 25.26 11.42
C GLU A 313 -0.22 24.31 12.31
N VAL A 314 -0.46 23.08 11.83
CA VAL A 314 -1.27 22.08 12.53
C VAL A 314 -0.41 20.89 12.93
N ASN A 315 -0.43 20.54 14.22
CA ASN A 315 0.36 19.45 14.77
C ASN A 315 -0.46 18.20 15.13
N ILE A 316 -1.80 18.28 15.07
CA ILE A 316 -2.69 17.17 15.42
C ILE A 316 -3.67 16.94 14.29
N PHE A 317 -3.68 15.72 13.76
CA PHE A 317 -4.58 15.29 12.70
C PHE A 317 -5.30 14.00 13.06
N SER A 318 -6.39 13.74 12.37
CA SER A 318 -7.10 12.45 12.39
C SER A 318 -7.17 11.89 10.99
N ALA A 319 -6.99 10.58 10.86
CA ALA A 319 -7.20 9.84 9.62
C ALA A 319 -8.69 9.54 9.33
N ALA A 320 -9.61 10.20 10.05
CA ALA A 320 -11.05 10.03 9.94
C ALA A 320 -11.54 8.58 10.23
N SER A 321 -12.76 8.24 9.83
CA SER A 321 -13.30 6.88 10.01
C SER A 321 -13.05 6.00 8.79
N CYS A 322 -13.11 4.69 8.98
CA CYS A 322 -13.05 3.72 7.88
C CYS A 322 -14.18 3.94 6.87
N THR A 323 -15.38 4.24 7.33
CA THR A 323 -16.54 4.53 6.46
C THR A 323 -16.34 5.82 5.69
N THR A 324 -15.84 6.88 6.35
CA THR A 324 -15.52 8.14 5.68
C THR A 324 -14.46 7.95 4.60
N ASN A 325 -13.39 7.22 4.88
CA ASN A 325 -12.35 6.92 3.89
C ASN A 325 -12.85 6.05 2.72
N ALA A 326 -13.87 5.21 2.95
CA ALA A 326 -14.46 4.39 1.89
C ALA A 326 -15.34 5.20 0.94
N ILE A 327 -16.15 6.13 1.45
CA ILE A 327 -17.19 6.79 0.65
C ILE A 327 -16.76 8.15 0.09
N THR A 328 -15.98 8.95 0.86
CA THR A 328 -15.70 10.34 0.49
C THR A 328 -14.91 10.48 -0.82
N PRO A 329 -13.90 9.65 -1.12
CA PRO A 329 -13.22 9.72 -2.42
C PRO A 329 -14.13 9.43 -3.61
N ILE A 330 -15.11 8.53 -3.42
CA ILE A 330 -16.10 8.20 -4.46
C ILE A 330 -17.06 9.39 -4.67
N LEU A 331 -17.56 9.96 -3.57
CA LEU A 331 -18.42 11.15 -3.62
C LEU A 331 -17.68 12.34 -4.23
N LYS A 332 -16.41 12.53 -3.89
CA LYS A 332 -15.56 13.59 -4.48
C LYS A 332 -15.47 13.44 -6.01
N ALA A 333 -15.20 12.22 -6.50
CA ALA A 333 -15.13 11.98 -7.93
C ALA A 333 -16.47 12.24 -8.64
N ILE A 334 -17.59 11.88 -8.01
CA ILE A 334 -18.94 12.13 -8.55
C ILE A 334 -19.26 13.63 -8.52
N GLU A 335 -18.97 14.30 -7.40
CA GLU A 335 -19.20 15.75 -7.25
C GLU A 335 -18.42 16.54 -8.30
N ASP A 336 -17.13 16.27 -8.46
CA ASP A 336 -16.26 16.98 -9.41
C ASP A 336 -16.67 16.78 -10.88
N THR A 337 -17.38 15.69 -11.19
CA THR A 337 -17.72 15.34 -12.58
C THR A 337 -19.17 15.66 -12.94
N LEU A 338 -20.10 15.36 -12.04
CA LEU A 338 -21.53 15.38 -12.30
C LEU A 338 -22.33 16.32 -11.38
N GLY A 339 -21.75 16.67 -10.22
CA GLY A 339 -22.45 17.35 -9.13
C GLY A 339 -23.39 16.41 -8.35
N VAL A 340 -23.54 16.66 -7.06
CA VAL A 340 -24.43 15.89 -6.16
C VAL A 340 -25.46 16.81 -5.51
N VAL A 341 -26.74 16.63 -5.83
CA VAL A 341 -27.83 17.42 -5.25
C VAL A 341 -28.23 16.86 -3.87
N LYS A 342 -28.34 15.54 -3.75
CA LYS A 342 -28.62 14.81 -2.51
C LYS A 342 -28.33 13.33 -2.70
N GLY A 343 -28.08 12.62 -1.60
CA GLY A 343 -27.82 11.18 -1.61
C GLY A 343 -28.32 10.50 -0.34
N HIS A 344 -28.32 9.17 -0.38
CA HIS A 344 -28.54 8.32 0.78
C HIS A 344 -27.34 7.38 0.91
N LEU A 345 -26.79 7.25 2.13
CA LEU A 345 -25.69 6.35 2.42
C LEU A 345 -26.16 5.21 3.31
N GLU A 346 -26.00 3.99 2.84
CA GLU A 346 -26.17 2.77 3.60
C GLU A 346 -24.85 1.97 3.57
N THR A 347 -24.42 1.49 4.74
CA THR A 347 -23.19 0.71 4.86
C THR A 347 -23.46 -0.66 5.45
N ILE A 348 -22.93 -1.70 4.82
CA ILE A 348 -22.89 -3.06 5.35
C ILE A 348 -21.46 -3.31 5.84
N HIS A 349 -21.27 -3.16 7.14
CA HIS A 349 -19.94 -3.12 7.74
C HIS A 349 -19.64 -4.43 8.47
N ALA A 350 -18.44 -4.97 8.28
CA ALA A 350 -17.96 -6.08 9.10
C ALA A 350 -17.91 -5.67 10.57
N TYR A 351 -18.24 -6.58 11.48
CA TYR A 351 -18.11 -6.32 12.91
C TYR A 351 -16.65 -6.11 13.33
N THR A 352 -16.46 -5.34 14.36
CA THR A 352 -15.15 -5.00 14.94
C THR A 352 -15.12 -5.37 16.42
N ASN A 353 -13.98 -5.12 17.10
CA ASN A 353 -13.87 -5.36 18.55
C ASN A 353 -14.82 -4.55 19.41
N ASP A 354 -15.51 -3.56 18.86
CA ASP A 354 -16.54 -2.80 19.57
C ASP A 354 -17.82 -3.63 19.80
N GLN A 355 -18.11 -4.62 18.95
CA GLN A 355 -19.22 -5.53 19.18
C GLN A 355 -18.77 -6.74 20.03
N ASN A 356 -19.60 -7.14 21.01
CA ASN A 356 -19.26 -8.25 21.87
C ASN A 356 -19.16 -9.59 21.10
N LEU A 357 -18.21 -10.44 21.48
CA LEU A 357 -18.07 -11.76 20.90
C LEU A 357 -19.27 -12.66 21.26
N VAL A 358 -19.70 -12.58 22.50
CA VAL A 358 -20.91 -13.24 23.04
C VAL A 358 -21.80 -12.18 23.70
N ASP A 359 -23.09 -12.51 23.90
CA ASP A 359 -24.04 -11.59 24.55
C ASP A 359 -23.53 -11.07 25.88
N ASN A 360 -23.37 -9.75 26.00
CA ASN A 360 -22.92 -9.09 27.22
C ASN A 360 -23.32 -7.60 27.22
N MET A 361 -23.16 -6.94 28.36
CA MET A 361 -23.43 -5.52 28.52
C MET A 361 -22.55 -4.67 27.57
N HIS A 362 -23.15 -3.66 26.96
CA HIS A 362 -22.47 -2.74 26.06
C HIS A 362 -23.13 -1.34 26.13
N LYS A 363 -22.35 -0.27 25.96
CA LYS A 363 -22.84 1.12 25.96
C LYS A 363 -23.93 1.34 24.89
N LYS A 364 -23.77 0.73 23.71
CA LYS A 364 -24.77 0.71 22.66
C LYS A 364 -25.50 -0.62 22.71
N TYR A 365 -26.76 -0.57 23.12
CA TYR A 365 -27.57 -1.76 23.43
C TYR A 365 -27.44 -2.91 22.41
N ARG A 366 -27.56 -2.61 21.11
CA ARG A 366 -27.51 -3.64 20.07
C ARG A 366 -26.13 -4.27 19.90
N ARG A 367 -25.04 -3.54 20.18
CA ARG A 367 -23.67 -4.06 20.06
C ARG A 367 -23.26 -5.01 21.20
N GLY A 368 -24.12 -5.15 22.19
CA GLY A 368 -23.97 -6.18 23.22
C GLY A 368 -24.31 -7.60 22.74
N ARG A 369 -24.85 -7.76 21.55
CA ARG A 369 -25.18 -9.07 20.98
C ARG A 369 -23.98 -9.71 20.29
N ALA A 370 -23.95 -11.04 20.33
CA ALA A 370 -22.86 -11.86 19.77
C ALA A 370 -22.58 -11.49 18.30
N ALA A 371 -21.37 -11.02 18.02
CA ALA A 371 -20.98 -10.52 16.72
C ALA A 371 -21.10 -11.54 15.58
N ALA A 372 -20.72 -12.79 15.85
CA ALA A 372 -20.73 -13.84 14.83
C ALA A 372 -22.15 -14.31 14.42
N LEU A 373 -23.17 -14.02 15.24
CA LEU A 373 -24.53 -14.50 15.04
C LEU A 373 -25.54 -13.40 14.72
N ASN A 374 -25.17 -12.13 14.92
CA ASN A 374 -26.10 -11.02 14.80
C ASN A 374 -25.59 -9.89 13.89
N MET A 375 -26.39 -9.52 12.92
CA MET A 375 -26.27 -8.27 12.19
C MET A 375 -27.04 -7.19 12.96
N VAL A 376 -26.33 -6.15 13.43
CA VAL A 376 -26.94 -5.11 14.28
C VAL A 376 -27.00 -3.78 13.54
N ILE A 377 -28.16 -3.13 13.59
CA ILE A 377 -28.35 -1.79 13.04
C ILE A 377 -27.76 -0.77 14.02
N THR A 378 -26.84 0.03 13.59
CA THR A 378 -26.23 1.10 14.38
C THR A 378 -26.03 2.35 13.51
N GLU A 379 -25.78 3.48 14.18
CA GLU A 379 -25.44 4.73 13.52
C GLU A 379 -23.99 4.75 13.03
N THR A 380 -23.75 5.48 11.94
CA THR A 380 -22.42 5.87 11.47
C THR A 380 -22.28 7.39 11.48
N GLY A 381 -21.11 7.89 11.91
CA GLY A 381 -20.79 9.32 11.83
C GLY A 381 -20.35 9.78 10.44
N ALA A 382 -20.33 8.90 9.45
CA ALA A 382 -19.85 9.25 8.10
C ALA A 382 -20.85 10.09 7.28
N GLY A 383 -22.08 10.25 7.76
CA GLY A 383 -23.11 11.05 7.10
C GLY A 383 -23.33 12.43 7.72
N SER A 384 -22.50 12.80 8.72
CA SER A 384 -22.61 14.09 9.45
C SER A 384 -21.58 15.10 8.98
#